data_5f698503bfc4382d870b853cf2ebd266
#
_entry.id   5f698503bfc4382d870b853cf2ebd266
#
_cell.length_a   1.000
_cell.length_b   1.000
_cell.length_c   1.000
_cell.angle_alpha   90.00
_cell.angle_beta   90.00
_cell.angle_gamma   90.00
#
_symmetry.space_group_name_H-M   'P 1'
#
loop_
_entity.id
_entity.type
_entity.pdbx_description
1 polymer ?
#
loop_
_entity_poly.entity_id
_entity_poly.type
_entity_poly.pdbx_seq_one_letter_code
_entity_poly.pdbx_strand_id
1 'polypeptide(L)'
;MGTLFFSFLALSISIMGKVNKRDGIGRQSIELGISLKNKYEVKVVPVGATEELTEEERGLLKADLRKLNRIVMVNTSLPEIPHFVEILKQYKRDDQRFICYTMHESSFVDPHFVNYLNFFEHILVPDPFLIDVFKNSGVTAPISVIPLSVDLGDFLSQPIKDKIGDTFVFANYSACILRKDLELLIHAFSKKFKNKEKIKLRINCRGGDKLYEKKLRKLIEFLELENVEFTVESKNTKKYLQMFLSTDCYVSPSWGEGFSIQPRQAMALGIPVIVSNNTGQCSIAQSGLVFCLEKEEKIPAAYSDLFGFFDMGWMKKSDLDELADLMEKVYLQQNGLLKDNWKKREWATQFDLKKGLFIQKFCKFFEQFEENKG
;
A
#
# COMPACT_ATOMS: atom_id res chain seq x y z
N MET A 1 26.75 -37.62 -28.20
CA MET A 1 26.10 -37.01 -27.04
C MET A 1 25.76 -35.57 -27.42
N GLY A 2 24.56 -35.36 -27.88
CA GLY A 2 24.10 -34.04 -28.27
C GLY A 2 23.48 -33.36 -27.06
N THR A 3 24.12 -32.31 -26.56
CA THR A 3 23.61 -31.45 -25.52
C THR A 3 22.48 -30.62 -26.13
N LEU A 4 21.23 -31.01 -25.88
CA LEU A 4 20.07 -30.19 -26.19
C LEU A 4 20.14 -28.94 -25.29
N PHE A 5 20.67 -27.85 -25.81
CA PHE A 5 20.42 -26.52 -25.29
C PHE A 5 18.95 -26.21 -25.53
N PHE A 6 18.11 -26.50 -24.57
CA PHE A 6 16.82 -25.81 -24.45
C PHE A 6 17.15 -24.34 -24.17
N SER A 7 17.12 -23.52 -25.23
CA SER A 7 16.99 -22.08 -25.05
C SER A 7 15.62 -21.87 -24.36
N PHE A 8 15.63 -21.73 -23.07
CA PHE A 8 14.51 -21.11 -22.38
C PHE A 8 14.36 -19.72 -23.02
N LEU A 9 13.39 -19.59 -23.91
CA LEU A 9 12.95 -18.29 -24.35
C LEU A 9 12.57 -17.54 -23.09
N ALA A 10 13.41 -16.59 -22.67
CA ALA A 10 13.17 -15.82 -21.48
C ALA A 10 11.77 -15.21 -21.60
N LEU A 11 10.90 -15.50 -20.63
CA LEU A 11 9.54 -14.99 -20.59
C LEU A 11 9.58 -13.47 -20.76
N SER A 12 8.77 -12.94 -21.67
CA SER A 12 8.74 -11.51 -21.95
C SER A 12 7.45 -10.87 -21.43
N ILE A 13 7.60 -9.84 -20.59
CA ILE A 13 6.50 -9.20 -19.82
C ILE A 13 6.48 -7.71 -20.10
N SER A 14 5.30 -7.18 -20.41
CA SER A 14 5.03 -5.74 -20.38
C SER A 14 4.25 -5.38 -19.14
N ILE A 15 4.77 -4.48 -18.30
CA ILE A 15 4.08 -3.92 -17.14
C ILE A 15 3.51 -2.57 -17.56
N MET A 16 2.19 -2.47 -17.63
CA MET A 16 1.48 -1.27 -18.06
C MET A 16 0.81 -0.59 -16.88
N GLY A 17 1.09 0.69 -16.64
CA GLY A 17 0.53 1.41 -15.50
C GLY A 17 1.04 2.83 -15.36
N LYS A 18 0.58 3.53 -14.32
CA LYS A 18 1.22 4.77 -13.90
C LYS A 18 2.65 4.49 -13.47
N VAL A 19 3.54 5.44 -13.75
CA VAL A 19 4.97 5.34 -13.39
C VAL A 19 5.37 6.66 -12.75
N ASN A 20 5.20 6.74 -11.43
CA ASN A 20 5.67 7.86 -10.65
C ASN A 20 5.99 7.42 -9.22
N LYS A 21 6.97 8.04 -8.55
CA LYS A 21 7.40 7.65 -7.20
C LYS A 21 6.60 8.33 -6.08
N ARG A 22 5.67 9.20 -6.40
CA ARG A 22 4.87 9.95 -5.41
C ARG A 22 3.70 9.16 -4.86
N ASP A 23 3.12 8.25 -5.63
CA ASP A 23 2.04 7.37 -5.18
C ASP A 23 2.46 5.90 -5.11
N GLY A 24 1.72 5.10 -4.34
CA GLY A 24 2.07 3.70 -4.10
C GLY A 24 1.95 2.82 -5.33
N ILE A 25 0.95 3.05 -6.18
CA ILE A 25 0.69 2.25 -7.40
C ILE A 25 1.68 2.60 -8.49
N GLY A 26 1.91 3.90 -8.73
CA GLY A 26 2.88 4.36 -9.72
C GLY A 26 4.30 3.92 -9.42
N ARG A 27 4.69 3.93 -8.13
CA ARG A 27 5.97 3.40 -7.67
C ARG A 27 6.07 1.90 -7.90
N GLN A 28 5.01 1.15 -7.63
CA GLN A 28 4.99 -0.29 -7.79
C GLN A 28 5.25 -0.74 -9.23
N SER A 29 4.72 -0.05 -10.25
CA SER A 29 4.94 -0.42 -11.65
C SER A 29 6.43 -0.45 -12.01
N ILE A 30 7.21 0.53 -11.55
CA ILE A 30 8.64 0.59 -11.84
C ILE A 30 9.45 -0.35 -10.93
N GLU A 31 9.10 -0.48 -9.67
CA GLU A 31 9.74 -1.39 -8.73
C GLU A 31 9.58 -2.86 -9.16
N LEU A 32 8.42 -3.24 -9.68
CA LEU A 32 8.18 -4.53 -10.32
C LEU A 32 9.09 -4.74 -11.52
N GLY A 33 9.17 -3.75 -12.40
CA GLY A 33 10.05 -3.81 -13.58
C GLY A 33 11.51 -4.04 -13.20
N ILE A 34 12.03 -3.28 -12.25
CA ILE A 34 13.40 -3.43 -11.74
C ILE A 34 13.61 -4.81 -11.11
N SER A 35 12.65 -5.31 -10.37
CA SER A 35 12.77 -6.60 -9.67
C SER A 35 12.77 -7.78 -10.63
N LEU A 36 11.97 -7.72 -11.70
CA LEU A 36 11.78 -8.82 -12.64
C LEU A 36 12.80 -8.84 -13.79
N LYS A 37 13.43 -7.71 -14.14
CA LYS A 37 14.35 -7.59 -15.30
C LYS A 37 15.54 -8.54 -15.27
N ASN A 38 15.95 -9.00 -14.10
CA ASN A 38 17.08 -9.94 -13.97
C ASN A 38 16.71 -11.39 -14.33
N LYS A 39 15.40 -11.68 -14.45
CA LYS A 39 14.89 -13.03 -14.77
C LYS A 39 14.09 -13.09 -16.08
N TYR A 40 13.51 -11.97 -16.48
CA TYR A 40 12.62 -11.86 -17.62
C TYR A 40 13.00 -10.68 -18.53
N GLU A 41 12.61 -10.74 -19.79
CA GLU A 41 12.61 -9.55 -20.63
C GLU A 41 11.45 -8.66 -20.21
N VAL A 42 11.73 -7.55 -19.51
CA VAL A 42 10.71 -6.67 -18.98
C VAL A 42 10.70 -5.33 -19.67
N LYS A 43 9.50 -4.88 -20.05
CA LYS A 43 9.22 -3.51 -20.52
C LYS A 43 8.21 -2.86 -19.59
N VAL A 44 8.46 -1.64 -19.17
CA VAL A 44 7.47 -0.83 -18.43
C VAL A 44 6.84 0.16 -19.40
N VAL A 45 5.53 0.08 -19.54
CA VAL A 45 4.74 0.91 -20.45
C VAL A 45 4.01 1.97 -19.63
N PRO A 46 4.53 3.20 -19.58
CA PRO A 46 3.92 4.23 -18.75
C PRO A 46 2.61 4.74 -19.36
N VAL A 47 1.60 4.93 -18.52
CA VAL A 47 0.37 5.63 -18.84
C VAL A 47 0.30 6.90 -18.02
N GLY A 48 0.31 8.06 -18.68
CA GLY A 48 0.42 9.37 -18.05
C GLY A 48 1.86 9.85 -17.88
N ALA A 49 2.04 10.90 -17.07
CA ALA A 49 3.35 11.50 -16.83
C ALA A 49 4.26 10.61 -15.98
N THR A 50 5.56 10.62 -16.31
CA THR A 50 6.60 9.94 -15.55
C THR A 50 7.41 10.95 -14.77
N GLU A 51 7.62 10.72 -13.46
CA GLU A 51 8.31 11.65 -12.60
C GLU A 51 9.31 10.92 -11.67
N GLU A 52 10.40 11.61 -11.34
CA GLU A 52 11.39 11.21 -10.32
C GLU A 52 12.08 9.85 -10.57
N LEU A 53 12.31 9.48 -11.84
CA LEU A 53 12.95 8.21 -12.20
C LEU A 53 14.47 8.35 -12.33
N THR A 54 15.20 7.31 -11.92
CA THR A 54 16.64 7.14 -12.18
C THR A 54 16.90 6.78 -13.65
N GLU A 55 18.16 6.81 -14.10
CA GLU A 55 18.53 6.35 -15.45
C GLU A 55 18.18 4.88 -15.68
N GLU A 56 18.45 4.03 -14.70
CA GLU A 56 18.13 2.60 -14.76
C GLU A 56 16.63 2.36 -14.97
N GLU A 57 15.79 3.07 -14.21
CA GLU A 57 14.34 3.00 -14.30
C GLU A 57 13.83 3.50 -15.66
N ARG A 58 14.38 4.61 -16.15
CA ARG A 58 14.06 5.13 -17.49
C ARG A 58 14.43 4.16 -18.61
N GLY A 59 15.52 3.40 -18.43
CA GLY A 59 15.95 2.36 -19.37
C GLY A 59 14.91 1.26 -19.61
N LEU A 60 14.01 1.02 -18.63
CA LEU A 60 12.92 0.05 -18.76
C LEU A 60 11.70 0.60 -19.51
N LEU A 61 11.58 1.93 -19.68
CA LEU A 61 10.39 2.54 -20.26
C LEU A 61 10.32 2.28 -21.77
N LYS A 62 9.20 1.76 -22.23
CA LYS A 62 8.87 1.56 -23.66
C LYS A 62 7.42 2.02 -23.89
N ALA A 63 7.23 3.14 -24.57
CA ALA A 63 5.90 3.75 -24.76
C ALA A 63 5.11 3.21 -25.97
N ASP A 64 5.68 2.30 -26.78
CA ASP A 64 5.00 1.79 -27.98
C ASP A 64 4.04 0.65 -27.66
N LEU A 65 2.76 0.95 -27.61
CA LEU A 65 1.67 0.01 -27.33
C LEU A 65 1.53 -1.10 -28.39
N ARG A 66 2.06 -0.90 -29.61
CA ARG A 66 2.06 -1.93 -30.67
C ARG A 66 3.12 -2.99 -30.44
N LYS A 67 4.07 -2.76 -29.55
CA LYS A 67 5.19 -3.65 -29.21
C LYS A 67 5.10 -4.23 -27.82
N LEU A 68 3.89 -4.40 -27.28
CA LEU A 68 3.67 -5.09 -26.02
C LEU A 68 4.14 -6.54 -26.13
N ASN A 69 4.73 -7.05 -25.06
CA ASN A 69 5.16 -8.45 -24.98
C ASN A 69 3.94 -9.40 -24.93
N ARG A 70 4.21 -10.70 -24.95
CA ARG A 70 3.15 -11.73 -24.92
C ARG A 70 2.34 -11.68 -23.62
N ILE A 71 3.00 -11.51 -22.49
CA ILE A 71 2.30 -11.24 -21.20
C ILE A 71 2.23 -9.74 -20.99
N VAL A 72 1.02 -9.24 -20.78
CA VAL A 72 0.76 -7.85 -20.43
C VAL A 72 0.12 -7.81 -19.06
N MET A 73 0.84 -7.28 -18.07
CA MET A 73 0.34 -7.07 -16.74
C MET A 73 -0.03 -5.59 -16.55
N VAL A 74 -1.30 -5.31 -16.35
CA VAL A 74 -1.80 -3.98 -15.96
C VAL A 74 -1.67 -3.83 -14.46
N ASN A 75 -0.92 -2.83 -14.00
CA ASN A 75 -0.79 -2.46 -12.59
C ASN A 75 -1.47 -1.11 -12.34
N THR A 76 -2.64 -1.12 -11.75
CA THR A 76 -3.46 0.08 -11.60
C THR A 76 -4.47 -0.01 -10.45
N SER A 77 -5.03 1.14 -10.06
CA SER A 77 -6.17 1.22 -9.15
C SER A 77 -7.47 0.83 -9.86
N LEU A 78 -8.45 0.38 -9.10
CA LEU A 78 -9.75 -0.07 -9.61
C LEU A 78 -10.43 0.95 -10.55
N PRO A 79 -10.47 2.27 -10.25
CA PRO A 79 -11.14 3.26 -11.12
C PRO A 79 -10.55 3.39 -12.50
N GLU A 80 -9.30 3.03 -12.66
CA GLU A 80 -8.57 3.22 -13.92
C GLU A 80 -8.63 2.00 -14.82
N ILE A 81 -9.08 0.84 -14.31
CA ILE A 81 -9.17 -0.43 -15.06
C ILE A 81 -9.95 -0.27 -16.36
N PRO A 82 -11.12 0.40 -16.40
CA PRO A 82 -11.85 0.62 -17.66
C PRO A 82 -11.00 1.25 -18.76
N HIS A 83 -10.25 2.30 -18.42
CA HIS A 83 -9.36 2.99 -19.36
C HIS A 83 -8.27 2.05 -19.91
N PHE A 84 -7.64 1.25 -19.07
CA PHE A 84 -6.62 0.28 -19.51
C PHE A 84 -7.21 -0.82 -20.42
N VAL A 85 -8.38 -1.33 -20.09
CA VAL A 85 -9.06 -2.34 -20.91
C VAL A 85 -9.41 -1.79 -22.28
N GLU A 86 -9.89 -0.56 -22.39
CA GLU A 86 -10.18 0.06 -23.68
C GLU A 86 -8.91 0.26 -24.54
N ILE A 87 -7.78 0.63 -23.93
CA ILE A 87 -6.50 0.67 -24.62
C ILE A 87 -6.10 -0.73 -25.11
N LEU A 88 -6.17 -1.75 -24.25
CA LEU A 88 -5.78 -3.12 -24.62
C LEU A 88 -6.63 -3.68 -25.74
N LYS A 89 -7.94 -3.42 -25.76
CA LYS A 89 -8.82 -3.85 -26.86
C LYS A 89 -8.38 -3.33 -28.23
N GLN A 90 -7.77 -2.13 -28.30
CA GLN A 90 -7.29 -1.53 -29.54
C GLN A 90 -5.96 -2.11 -30.02
N TYR A 91 -5.11 -2.59 -29.11
CA TYR A 91 -3.74 -3.01 -29.42
C TYR A 91 -3.47 -4.49 -29.16
N LYS A 92 -4.48 -5.26 -28.71
CA LYS A 92 -4.31 -6.68 -28.42
C LYS A 92 -4.00 -7.48 -29.68
N ARG A 93 -3.13 -8.49 -29.53
CA ARG A 93 -2.88 -9.55 -30.50
C ARG A 93 -3.38 -10.89 -29.97
N ASP A 94 -3.66 -11.84 -30.82
CA ASP A 94 -4.20 -13.16 -30.45
C ASP A 94 -3.26 -13.99 -29.56
N ASP A 95 -1.94 -13.73 -29.63
CA ASP A 95 -0.92 -14.42 -28.86
C ASP A 95 -0.73 -13.83 -27.45
N GLN A 96 -1.40 -12.73 -27.13
CA GLN A 96 -1.20 -12.02 -25.86
C GLN A 96 -2.13 -12.50 -24.76
N ARG A 97 -1.60 -12.49 -23.55
CA ARG A 97 -2.29 -12.83 -22.30
C ARG A 97 -2.30 -11.64 -21.35
N PHE A 98 -3.44 -11.36 -20.74
CA PHE A 98 -3.66 -10.17 -19.94
C PHE A 98 -3.86 -10.52 -18.47
N ILE A 99 -3.06 -9.90 -17.61
CA ILE A 99 -3.11 -10.03 -16.15
C ILE A 99 -3.39 -8.64 -15.57
N CYS A 100 -4.23 -8.54 -14.54
CA CYS A 100 -4.43 -7.31 -13.78
C CYS A 100 -3.84 -7.47 -12.39
N TYR A 101 -2.97 -6.55 -11.97
CA TYR A 101 -2.56 -6.42 -10.58
C TYR A 101 -3.22 -5.18 -10.01
N THR A 102 -4.15 -5.37 -9.08
CA THR A 102 -4.97 -4.29 -8.53
C THR A 102 -5.33 -4.52 -7.07
N MET A 103 -5.89 -3.50 -6.45
CA MET A 103 -6.35 -3.55 -5.06
C MET A 103 -7.60 -2.70 -4.86
N HIS A 104 -8.27 -2.95 -3.74
CA HIS A 104 -9.43 -2.22 -3.31
C HIS A 104 -9.43 -2.08 -1.79
N GLU A 105 -10.14 -1.08 -1.24
CA GLU A 105 -10.07 -0.77 0.19
C GLU A 105 -11.41 -0.94 0.92
N SER A 106 -12.41 -1.51 0.25
CA SER A 106 -13.76 -1.71 0.82
C SER A 106 -14.29 -3.12 0.57
N SER A 107 -15.53 -3.39 0.97
CA SER A 107 -16.09 -4.73 1.02
C SER A 107 -16.72 -5.22 -0.27
N PHE A 108 -16.88 -4.36 -1.28
CA PHE A 108 -17.62 -4.68 -2.52
C PHE A 108 -17.08 -3.88 -3.70
N VAL A 109 -17.20 -4.44 -4.88
CA VAL A 109 -16.85 -3.82 -6.16
C VAL A 109 -18.10 -3.75 -7.03
N ASP A 110 -18.46 -2.55 -7.45
CA ASP A 110 -19.62 -2.34 -8.33
C ASP A 110 -19.54 -3.19 -9.60
N PRO A 111 -20.64 -3.76 -10.09
CA PRO A 111 -20.71 -4.56 -11.32
C PRO A 111 -20.09 -3.88 -12.55
N HIS A 112 -20.13 -2.56 -12.61
CA HIS A 112 -19.43 -1.82 -13.67
C HIS A 112 -17.95 -2.19 -13.77
N PHE A 113 -17.24 -2.19 -12.66
CA PHE A 113 -15.81 -2.53 -12.64
C PHE A 113 -15.57 -4.03 -12.75
N VAL A 114 -16.47 -4.85 -12.22
CA VAL A 114 -16.40 -6.31 -12.32
C VAL A 114 -16.36 -6.77 -13.78
N ASN A 115 -17.15 -6.15 -14.65
CA ASN A 115 -17.15 -6.46 -16.10
C ASN A 115 -15.77 -6.21 -16.74
N TYR A 116 -15.06 -5.16 -16.31
CA TYR A 116 -13.70 -4.90 -16.81
C TYR A 116 -12.65 -5.80 -16.16
N LEU A 117 -12.82 -6.18 -14.91
CA LEU A 117 -11.95 -7.15 -14.25
C LEU A 117 -12.03 -8.52 -14.91
N ASN A 118 -13.20 -8.95 -15.34
CA ASN A 118 -13.42 -10.22 -16.04
C ASN A 118 -12.87 -10.24 -17.48
N PHE A 119 -12.34 -9.14 -18.01
CA PHE A 119 -11.56 -9.10 -19.24
C PHE A 119 -10.19 -9.79 -19.10
N PHE A 120 -9.63 -9.78 -17.90
CA PHE A 120 -8.30 -10.34 -17.62
C PHE A 120 -8.37 -11.86 -17.42
N GLU A 121 -7.36 -12.57 -17.90
CA GLU A 121 -7.26 -14.02 -17.68
C GLU A 121 -6.88 -14.37 -16.24
N HIS A 122 -6.27 -13.43 -15.51
CA HIS A 122 -5.90 -13.60 -14.10
C HIS A 122 -5.82 -12.26 -13.39
N ILE A 123 -6.21 -12.25 -12.14
CA ILE A 123 -6.11 -11.07 -11.27
C ILE A 123 -5.13 -11.37 -10.14
N LEU A 124 -4.19 -10.48 -9.94
CA LEU A 124 -3.27 -10.48 -8.82
C LEU A 124 -3.69 -9.42 -7.81
N VAL A 125 -3.70 -9.79 -6.54
CA VAL A 125 -4.07 -8.90 -5.44
C VAL A 125 -3.00 -8.93 -4.35
N PRO A 126 -2.77 -7.81 -3.63
CA PRO A 126 -1.69 -7.74 -2.64
C PRO A 126 -2.02 -8.40 -1.29
N ASP A 127 -3.29 -8.64 -1.00
CA ASP A 127 -3.70 -9.15 0.32
C ASP A 127 -4.86 -10.15 0.19
N PRO A 128 -4.89 -11.22 1.03
CA PRO A 128 -5.89 -12.29 0.94
C PRO A 128 -7.34 -11.84 1.03
N PHE A 129 -7.68 -10.79 1.80
CA PHE A 129 -9.06 -10.32 1.95
C PHE A 129 -9.70 -9.95 0.61
N LEU A 130 -8.90 -9.53 -0.36
CA LEU A 130 -9.37 -9.14 -1.69
C LEU A 130 -9.91 -10.31 -2.51
N ILE A 131 -9.53 -11.55 -2.21
CA ILE A 131 -10.09 -12.73 -2.88
C ILE A 131 -11.60 -12.78 -2.63
N ASP A 132 -12.01 -12.68 -1.37
CA ASP A 132 -13.42 -12.76 -1.00
C ASP A 132 -14.19 -11.53 -1.50
N VAL A 133 -13.61 -10.34 -1.38
CA VAL A 133 -14.21 -9.10 -1.90
C VAL A 133 -14.52 -9.23 -3.40
N PHE A 134 -13.54 -9.63 -4.20
CA PHE A 134 -13.70 -9.71 -5.65
C PHE A 134 -14.65 -10.84 -6.07
N LYS A 135 -14.52 -12.02 -5.46
CA LYS A 135 -15.43 -13.16 -5.75
C LYS A 135 -16.87 -12.85 -5.37
N ASN A 136 -17.10 -12.29 -4.18
CA ASN A 136 -18.46 -11.92 -3.72
C ASN A 136 -19.06 -10.78 -4.56
N SER A 137 -18.23 -9.99 -5.23
CA SER A 137 -18.67 -8.95 -6.16
C SER A 137 -18.97 -9.48 -7.57
N GLY A 138 -18.68 -10.77 -7.87
CA GLY A 138 -18.97 -11.39 -9.17
C GLY A 138 -17.77 -11.48 -10.11
N VAL A 139 -16.54 -11.30 -9.61
CA VAL A 139 -15.32 -11.54 -10.41
C VAL A 139 -15.15 -13.03 -10.63
N THR A 140 -15.13 -13.46 -11.90
CA THR A 140 -14.99 -14.86 -12.34
C THR A 140 -13.55 -15.23 -12.72
N ALA A 141 -12.73 -14.23 -13.07
CA ALA A 141 -11.32 -14.45 -13.35
C ALA A 141 -10.59 -15.08 -12.16
N PRO A 142 -9.67 -16.02 -12.35
CA PRO A 142 -8.83 -16.57 -11.29
C PRO A 142 -8.09 -15.47 -10.54
N ILE A 143 -7.99 -15.58 -9.20
CA ILE A 143 -7.35 -14.59 -8.34
C ILE A 143 -6.21 -15.25 -7.56
N SER A 144 -5.03 -14.62 -7.58
CA SER A 144 -3.88 -15.04 -6.75
C SER A 144 -3.35 -13.89 -5.90
N VAL A 145 -2.86 -14.24 -4.71
CA VAL A 145 -2.28 -13.27 -3.77
C VAL A 145 -0.77 -13.20 -3.98
N ILE A 146 -0.31 -12.04 -4.40
CA ILE A 146 1.11 -11.68 -4.40
C ILE A 146 1.24 -10.35 -3.66
N PRO A 147 1.81 -10.32 -2.44
CA PRO A 147 1.95 -9.08 -1.68
C PRO A 147 2.70 -8.01 -2.47
N LEU A 148 2.40 -6.73 -2.21
CA LEU A 148 3.21 -5.64 -2.73
C LEU A 148 4.65 -5.76 -2.23
N SER A 149 5.60 -5.47 -3.10
CA SER A 149 6.94 -5.13 -2.65
C SER A 149 6.97 -3.72 -2.07
N VAL A 150 7.80 -3.53 -1.08
CA VAL A 150 8.08 -2.22 -0.48
C VAL A 150 9.58 -2.00 -0.51
N ASP A 151 10.02 -0.85 -1.02
CA ASP A 151 11.43 -0.49 -0.90
C ASP A 151 11.74 -0.16 0.57
N LEU A 152 12.25 -1.17 1.27
CA LEU A 152 12.66 -1.08 2.67
C LEU A 152 14.17 -0.93 2.85
N GLY A 153 14.96 -0.83 1.77
CA GLY A 153 16.41 -0.80 1.85
C GLY A 153 16.96 0.26 2.80
N ASP A 154 16.49 1.50 2.66
CA ASP A 154 16.90 2.60 3.54
C ASP A 154 16.43 2.40 5.00
N PHE A 155 15.27 1.79 5.22
CA PHE A 155 14.73 1.47 6.55
C PHE A 155 15.50 0.34 7.21
N LEU A 156 15.80 -0.74 6.48
CA LEU A 156 16.51 -1.91 6.97
C LEU A 156 17.99 -1.64 7.20
N SER A 157 18.58 -0.62 6.56
CA SER A 157 19.96 -0.18 6.79
C SER A 157 20.16 0.56 8.11
N GLN A 158 19.06 1.07 8.71
CA GLN A 158 19.13 1.75 10.00
C GLN A 158 19.22 0.75 11.16
N PRO A 159 19.80 1.13 12.30
CA PRO A 159 19.69 0.33 13.53
C PRO A 159 18.21 0.15 13.90
N ILE A 160 17.90 -0.98 14.52
CA ILE A 160 16.55 -1.20 15.09
C ILE A 160 16.37 -0.19 16.22
N LYS A 161 15.18 0.40 16.33
CA LYS A 161 14.83 1.32 17.41
C LYS A 161 15.01 0.62 18.76
N ASP A 162 15.89 1.13 19.59
CA ASP A 162 16.31 0.56 20.88
C ASP A 162 15.95 1.45 22.09
N LYS A 163 15.53 2.69 21.84
CA LYS A 163 15.14 3.65 22.89
C LYS A 163 13.99 4.56 22.46
N ILE A 164 13.25 5.00 23.44
CA ILE A 164 12.24 6.07 23.34
C ILE A 164 12.92 7.41 23.57
N GLY A 165 12.51 8.44 22.85
CA GLY A 165 13.03 9.80 23.03
C GLY A 165 12.51 10.48 24.32
N ASP A 166 13.08 11.63 24.67
CA ASP A 166 12.62 12.44 25.80
C ASP A 166 11.19 12.95 25.62
N THR A 167 10.78 13.14 24.38
CA THR A 167 9.39 13.42 23.99
C THR A 167 8.87 12.22 23.21
N PHE A 168 7.78 11.63 23.66
CA PHE A 168 7.14 10.49 22.97
C PHE A 168 6.36 10.99 21.75
N VAL A 169 6.65 10.45 20.59
CA VAL A 169 6.03 10.86 19.32
C VAL A 169 5.13 9.77 18.75
N PHE A 170 3.82 10.01 18.80
CA PHE A 170 2.86 9.31 17.96
C PHE A 170 2.91 9.90 16.55
N ALA A 171 2.83 9.07 15.50
CA ALA A 171 2.91 9.58 14.14
C ALA A 171 1.96 8.89 13.15
N ASN A 172 1.55 9.66 12.12
CA ASN A 172 0.90 9.15 10.91
C ASN A 172 1.46 9.88 9.68
N TYR A 173 1.82 9.14 8.63
CA TYR A 173 2.45 9.65 7.40
C TYR A 173 1.69 9.22 6.14
N SER A 174 0.37 9.31 6.17
CA SER A 174 -0.53 8.89 5.09
C SER A 174 -0.91 10.05 4.15
N ALA A 175 -1.75 9.78 3.15
CA ALA A 175 -2.41 10.83 2.38
C ALA A 175 -3.48 11.55 3.24
N CYS A 176 -3.71 12.84 2.98
CA CYS A 176 -4.77 13.62 3.63
C CYS A 176 -6.12 13.34 2.97
N ILE A 177 -6.68 12.18 3.23
CA ILE A 177 -7.98 11.73 2.69
C ILE A 177 -8.84 11.09 3.77
N LEU A 178 -10.15 11.17 3.59
CA LEU A 178 -11.16 10.83 4.61
C LEU A 178 -10.96 9.43 5.22
N ARG A 179 -10.73 8.40 4.38
CA ARG A 179 -10.58 7.02 4.86
C ARG A 179 -9.36 6.74 5.74
N LYS A 180 -8.40 7.68 5.82
CA LYS A 180 -7.26 7.56 6.74
C LYS A 180 -7.61 7.92 8.18
N ASP A 181 -8.77 8.48 8.37
CA ASP A 181 -9.38 8.87 9.66
C ASP A 181 -8.44 9.65 10.59
N LEU A 182 -7.77 10.66 10.00
CA LEU A 182 -6.89 11.54 10.76
C LEU A 182 -7.67 12.38 11.79
N GLU A 183 -8.96 12.58 11.56
CA GLU A 183 -9.87 13.25 12.50
C GLU A 183 -10.03 12.42 13.78
N LEU A 184 -10.28 11.11 13.65
CA LEU A 184 -10.33 10.18 14.79
C LEU A 184 -9.01 10.19 15.57
N LEU A 185 -7.88 10.16 14.87
CA LEU A 185 -6.55 10.19 15.48
C LEU A 185 -6.33 11.48 16.30
N ILE A 186 -6.70 12.65 15.75
CA ILE A 186 -6.59 13.94 16.45
C ILE A 186 -7.48 13.96 17.69
N HIS A 187 -8.73 13.50 17.59
CA HIS A 187 -9.65 13.43 18.73
C HIS A 187 -9.15 12.47 19.83
N ALA A 188 -8.70 11.28 19.45
CA ALA A 188 -8.15 10.29 20.39
C ALA A 188 -6.92 10.83 21.13
N PHE A 189 -6.01 11.48 20.40
CA PHE A 189 -4.85 12.13 20.96
C PHE A 189 -5.26 13.28 21.91
N SER A 190 -6.17 14.14 21.50
CA SER A 190 -6.68 15.24 22.32
C SER A 190 -7.26 14.74 23.64
N LYS A 191 -8.05 13.66 23.60
CA LYS A 191 -8.71 13.09 24.78
C LYS A 191 -7.74 12.69 25.91
N LYS A 192 -6.55 12.19 25.56
CA LYS A 192 -5.58 11.66 26.52
C LYS A 192 -4.36 12.55 26.73
N PHE A 193 -3.98 13.34 25.75
CA PHE A 193 -2.65 13.96 25.69
C PHE A 193 -2.67 15.47 25.38
N LYS A 194 -3.86 16.12 25.39
CA LYS A 194 -3.94 17.56 25.12
C LYS A 194 -2.88 18.32 25.92
N ASN A 195 -1.98 19.00 25.21
CA ASN A 195 -0.94 19.90 25.71
C ASN A 195 0.00 19.32 26.80
N LYS A 196 0.15 17.99 26.86
CA LYS A 196 1.18 17.35 27.71
C LYS A 196 2.56 17.58 27.08
N GLU A 197 3.48 18.19 27.82
CA GLU A 197 4.78 18.68 27.33
C GLU A 197 5.67 17.62 26.66
N LYS A 198 5.65 16.39 27.16
CA LYS A 198 6.55 15.31 26.68
C LYS A 198 5.88 14.33 25.73
N ILE A 199 4.75 14.71 25.11
CA ILE A 199 4.04 13.86 24.17
C ILE A 199 3.61 14.70 22.98
N LYS A 200 3.86 14.20 21.77
CA LYS A 200 3.49 14.86 20.52
C LYS A 200 2.75 13.93 19.59
N LEU A 201 1.83 14.49 18.80
CA LEU A 201 1.29 13.85 17.61
C LEU A 201 1.87 14.53 16.38
N ARG A 202 2.52 13.74 15.53
CA ARG A 202 3.04 14.21 14.25
C ARG A 202 2.25 13.61 13.10
N ILE A 203 1.60 14.46 12.31
CA ILE A 203 0.91 14.08 11.08
C ILE A 203 1.60 14.79 9.92
N ASN A 204 2.13 14.02 8.97
CA ASN A 204 2.61 14.57 7.71
C ASN A 204 1.93 13.87 6.53
N CYS A 205 1.14 14.61 5.76
CA CYS A 205 0.48 14.12 4.58
C CYS A 205 1.28 14.46 3.31
N ARG A 206 1.37 13.51 2.37
CA ARG A 206 2.06 13.72 1.08
C ARG A 206 1.19 14.36 0.00
N GLY A 207 0.06 14.93 0.39
CA GLY A 207 -0.99 15.45 -0.45
C GLY A 207 -2.34 14.84 -0.07
N GLY A 208 -3.38 15.15 -0.82
CA GLY A 208 -4.74 14.66 -0.59
C GLY A 208 -5.80 15.71 -0.84
N ASP A 209 -6.92 15.59 -0.16
CA ASP A 209 -8.06 16.49 -0.26
C ASP A 209 -7.83 17.79 0.52
N LYS A 210 -7.85 18.91 -0.17
CA LYS A 210 -7.67 20.26 0.43
C LYS A 210 -8.80 20.67 1.38
N LEU A 211 -10.03 20.22 1.14
CA LEU A 211 -11.15 20.49 2.05
C LEU A 211 -10.98 19.73 3.35
N TYR A 212 -10.57 18.46 3.27
CA TYR A 212 -10.26 17.65 4.43
C TYR A 212 -9.05 18.22 5.20
N GLU A 213 -7.99 18.64 4.51
CA GLU A 213 -6.86 19.35 5.13
C GLU A 213 -7.34 20.56 5.94
N LYS A 214 -8.16 21.42 5.32
CA LYS A 214 -8.71 22.62 6.00
C LYS A 214 -9.55 22.26 7.23
N LYS A 215 -10.34 21.18 7.13
CA LYS A 215 -11.13 20.65 8.25
C LYS A 215 -10.22 20.23 9.41
N LEU A 216 -9.15 19.48 9.14
CA LEU A 216 -8.22 19.02 10.17
C LEU A 216 -7.47 20.17 10.85
N ARG A 217 -7.03 21.18 10.09
CA ARG A 217 -6.39 22.38 10.66
C ARG A 217 -7.34 23.12 11.61
N LYS A 218 -8.59 23.33 11.20
CA LYS A 218 -9.61 23.94 12.06
C LYS A 218 -9.92 23.10 13.31
N LEU A 219 -9.90 21.78 13.19
CA LEU A 219 -10.09 20.88 14.32
C LEU A 219 -8.96 21.03 15.35
N ILE A 220 -7.69 21.07 14.90
CA ILE A 220 -6.52 21.26 15.76
C ILE A 220 -6.60 22.60 16.50
N GLU A 221 -6.96 23.67 15.77
CA GLU A 221 -7.15 25.01 16.31
C GLU A 221 -8.32 25.04 17.33
N PHE A 222 -9.48 24.50 16.97
CA PHE A 222 -10.66 24.44 17.85
C PHE A 222 -10.40 23.65 19.14
N LEU A 223 -9.63 22.57 19.06
CA LEU A 223 -9.22 21.80 20.23
C LEU A 223 -8.03 22.42 20.99
N GLU A 224 -7.46 23.52 20.50
CA GLU A 224 -6.31 24.24 21.10
C GLU A 224 -5.12 23.29 21.36
N LEU A 225 -4.72 22.50 20.36
CA LEU A 225 -3.68 21.49 20.47
C LEU A 225 -2.31 22.05 20.08
N GLU A 226 -1.50 22.45 21.08
CA GLU A 226 -0.15 22.96 20.87
C GLU A 226 0.89 21.88 20.61
N ASN A 227 0.59 20.63 20.99
CA ASN A 227 1.48 19.48 20.83
C ASN A 227 1.13 18.59 19.64
N VAL A 228 0.44 19.13 18.62
CA VAL A 228 0.16 18.48 17.33
C VAL A 228 0.92 19.18 16.20
N GLU A 229 1.82 18.46 15.56
CA GLU A 229 2.54 18.89 14.36
C GLU A 229 1.79 18.37 13.12
N PHE A 230 1.09 19.25 12.38
CA PHE A 230 0.35 18.90 11.17
C PHE A 230 0.91 19.61 9.94
N THR A 231 1.40 18.83 8.97
CA THR A 231 1.95 19.32 7.71
C THR A 231 1.39 18.56 6.52
N VAL A 232 1.20 19.27 5.40
CA VAL A 232 0.81 18.65 4.11
C VAL A 232 1.86 19.02 3.07
N GLU A 233 2.85 18.15 2.93
CA GLU A 233 3.94 18.33 1.97
C GLU A 233 4.60 16.99 1.66
N SER A 234 5.01 16.82 0.40
CA SER A 234 5.84 15.67 0.03
C SER A 234 7.27 15.89 0.53
N LYS A 235 7.78 14.93 1.28
CA LYS A 235 9.19 14.90 1.71
C LYS A 235 10.02 14.10 0.72
N ASN A 236 11.27 14.50 0.50
CA ASN A 236 12.22 13.62 -0.15
C ASN A 236 12.50 12.38 0.73
N THR A 237 13.00 11.31 0.13
CA THR A 237 13.22 10.01 0.81
C THR A 237 14.02 10.15 2.12
N LYS A 238 15.05 10.99 2.12
CA LYS A 238 15.91 11.20 3.30
C LYS A 238 15.15 11.84 4.47
N LYS A 239 14.38 12.90 4.22
CA LYS A 239 13.55 13.57 5.23
C LYS A 239 12.42 12.67 5.71
N TYR A 240 11.84 11.90 4.80
CA TYR A 240 10.80 10.93 5.12
C TYR A 240 11.30 9.85 6.08
N LEU A 241 12.48 9.27 5.82
CA LEU A 241 13.11 8.32 6.73
C LEU A 241 13.40 8.94 8.11
N GLN A 242 13.93 10.16 8.16
CA GLN A 242 14.19 10.86 9.43
C GLN A 242 12.94 11.05 10.29
N MET A 243 11.79 11.28 9.66
CA MET A 243 10.51 11.35 10.37
C MET A 243 10.18 10.02 11.07
N PHE A 244 10.37 8.88 10.40
CA PHE A 244 10.19 7.57 11.03
C PHE A 244 11.19 7.31 12.16
N LEU A 245 12.46 7.66 11.98
CA LEU A 245 13.48 7.47 13.01
C LEU A 245 13.17 8.23 14.31
N SER A 246 12.46 9.35 14.21
CA SER A 246 12.00 10.15 15.36
C SER A 246 10.58 9.81 15.82
N THR A 247 10.03 8.67 15.39
CA THR A 247 8.69 8.18 15.77
C THR A 247 8.82 7.11 16.86
N ASP A 248 7.97 7.17 17.88
CA ASP A 248 7.93 6.17 18.96
C ASP A 248 6.76 5.19 18.83
N CYS A 249 5.66 5.64 18.21
CA CYS A 249 4.56 4.77 17.82
C CYS A 249 3.90 5.27 16.53
N TYR A 250 3.74 4.40 15.56
CA TYR A 250 3.01 4.70 14.32
C TYR A 250 1.54 4.32 14.48
N VAL A 251 0.60 5.20 14.12
CA VAL A 251 -0.84 4.98 14.29
C VAL A 251 -1.55 5.06 12.94
N SER A 252 -2.30 4.03 12.58
CA SER A 252 -3.03 3.93 11.32
C SER A 252 -4.47 3.46 11.53
N PRO A 253 -5.40 4.35 11.91
CA PRO A 253 -6.80 4.00 12.18
C PRO A 253 -7.65 4.06 10.90
N SER A 254 -7.13 3.57 9.79
CA SER A 254 -7.78 3.69 8.48
C SER A 254 -9.06 2.87 8.41
N TRP A 255 -10.09 3.40 7.76
CA TRP A 255 -11.36 2.70 7.50
C TRP A 255 -11.21 1.52 6.54
N GLY A 256 -10.18 1.56 5.69
CA GLY A 256 -9.84 0.52 4.72
C GLY A 256 -8.55 0.80 3.98
N GLU A 257 -7.80 -0.26 3.69
CA GLU A 257 -6.52 -0.24 2.99
C GLU A 257 -6.41 -1.41 2.02
N GLY A 258 -5.83 -1.17 0.85
CA GLY A 258 -5.52 -2.26 -0.07
C GLY A 258 -4.32 -3.10 0.40
N PHE A 259 -3.34 -2.47 1.07
CA PHE A 259 -2.13 -3.14 1.56
C PHE A 259 -1.51 -2.48 2.80
N SER A 260 -1.52 -1.14 2.91
CA SER A 260 -0.98 -0.36 4.05
C SER A 260 0.56 -0.42 4.19
N ILE A 261 1.27 0.39 3.40
CA ILE A 261 2.74 0.40 3.33
C ILE A 261 3.39 0.98 4.59
N GLN A 262 2.88 2.11 5.11
CA GLN A 262 3.53 2.86 6.19
C GLN A 262 3.67 2.09 7.51
N PRO A 263 2.67 1.32 7.97
CA PRO A 263 2.85 0.44 9.13
C PRO A 263 3.99 -0.56 8.94
N ARG A 264 4.15 -1.12 7.73
CA ARG A 264 5.25 -2.06 7.40
C ARG A 264 6.61 -1.36 7.42
N GLN A 265 6.70 -0.10 6.98
CA GLN A 265 7.91 0.72 7.10
C GLN A 265 8.27 1.01 8.57
N ALA A 266 7.27 1.30 9.41
CA ALA A 266 7.48 1.47 10.85
C ALA A 266 7.99 0.16 11.49
N MET A 267 7.39 -0.98 11.16
CA MET A 267 7.83 -2.29 11.65
C MET A 267 9.24 -2.64 11.19
N ALA A 268 9.66 -2.23 9.98
CA ALA A 268 11.04 -2.42 9.50
C ALA A 268 12.09 -1.71 10.36
N LEU A 269 11.71 -0.64 11.05
CA LEU A 269 12.54 0.05 12.04
C LEU A 269 12.36 -0.48 13.47
N GLY A 270 11.47 -1.46 13.69
CA GLY A 270 11.13 -1.96 15.01
C GLY A 270 10.19 -1.03 15.80
N ILE A 271 9.61 -0.03 15.18
CA ILE A 271 8.69 0.91 15.81
C ILE A 271 7.37 0.21 16.16
N PRO A 272 6.83 0.41 17.38
CA PRO A 272 5.47 0.01 17.74
C PRO A 272 4.42 0.58 16.80
N VAL A 273 3.38 -0.22 16.49
CA VAL A 273 2.35 0.17 15.54
C VAL A 273 0.96 -0.10 16.12
N ILE A 274 0.03 0.85 15.94
CA ILE A 274 -1.40 0.69 16.17
C ILE A 274 -2.09 0.67 14.79
N VAL A 275 -2.91 -0.34 14.49
CA VAL A 275 -3.65 -0.47 13.24
C VAL A 275 -5.11 -0.84 13.48
N SER A 276 -6.00 -0.47 12.56
CA SER A 276 -7.33 -1.06 12.49
C SER A 276 -7.24 -2.53 12.06
N ASN A 277 -8.08 -3.40 12.62
CA ASN A 277 -8.11 -4.82 12.22
C ASN A 277 -9.10 -5.03 11.05
N ASN A 278 -8.87 -4.34 9.94
CA ASN A 278 -9.72 -4.45 8.76
C ASN A 278 -8.92 -4.48 7.46
N THR A 279 -9.55 -4.98 6.40
CA THR A 279 -9.05 -4.99 5.02
C THR A 279 -7.54 -5.37 4.93
N GLY A 280 -6.71 -4.65 4.20
CA GLY A 280 -5.26 -4.92 4.07
C GLY A 280 -4.44 -4.69 5.34
N GLN A 281 -5.04 -4.20 6.43
CA GLN A 281 -4.39 -4.15 7.75
C GLN A 281 -4.61 -5.44 8.56
N CYS A 282 -5.58 -6.29 8.22
CA CYS A 282 -5.76 -7.59 8.85
C CYS A 282 -4.49 -8.45 8.79
N SER A 283 -3.78 -8.45 7.66
CA SER A 283 -2.52 -9.19 7.53
C SER A 283 -1.41 -8.67 8.45
N ILE A 284 -1.43 -7.37 8.79
CA ILE A 284 -0.53 -6.78 9.79
C ILE A 284 -0.97 -7.18 11.20
N ALA A 285 -2.27 -7.09 11.50
CA ALA A 285 -2.85 -7.48 12.78
C ALA A 285 -2.58 -8.96 13.10
N GLN A 286 -2.75 -9.85 12.11
CA GLN A 286 -2.49 -11.29 12.22
C GLN A 286 -1.02 -11.64 12.51
N SER A 287 -0.07 -10.70 12.31
CA SER A 287 1.32 -10.92 12.74
C SER A 287 1.45 -11.11 14.25
N GLY A 288 0.50 -10.63 15.05
CA GLY A 288 0.56 -10.61 16.51
C GLY A 288 1.63 -9.65 17.08
N LEU A 289 2.21 -8.77 16.24
CA LEU A 289 3.34 -7.89 16.60
C LEU A 289 2.93 -6.42 16.72
N VAL A 290 1.65 -6.11 16.58
CA VAL A 290 1.08 -4.76 16.60
C VAL A 290 -0.08 -4.67 17.60
N PHE A 291 -0.48 -3.45 17.92
CA PHE A 291 -1.70 -3.17 18.67
C PHE A 291 -2.87 -3.02 17.69
N CYS A 292 -3.98 -3.71 17.93
CA CYS A 292 -5.12 -3.76 17.03
C CYS A 292 -6.32 -3.01 17.61
N LEU A 293 -7.01 -2.25 16.77
CA LEU A 293 -8.34 -1.71 17.03
C LEU A 293 -9.36 -2.76 16.60
N GLU A 294 -10.18 -3.22 17.52
CA GLU A 294 -11.12 -4.33 17.30
C GLU A 294 -12.59 -3.84 17.24
N LYS A 295 -12.88 -2.69 17.88
CA LYS A 295 -14.21 -2.11 17.86
C LYS A 295 -14.37 -1.25 16.61
N GLU A 296 -15.21 -1.70 15.70
CA GLU A 296 -15.41 -1.07 14.40
C GLU A 296 -16.89 -0.95 14.03
N GLU A 297 -17.26 0.18 13.46
CA GLU A 297 -18.56 0.45 12.89
C GLU A 297 -18.51 0.34 11.37
N LYS A 298 -19.50 -0.32 10.74
CA LYS A 298 -19.65 -0.33 9.27
C LYS A 298 -20.20 1.01 8.81
N ILE A 299 -19.50 1.63 7.88
CA ILE A 299 -19.88 2.88 7.23
C ILE A 299 -19.88 2.69 5.72
N PRO A 300 -20.69 3.46 4.95
CA PRO A 300 -20.61 3.46 3.49
C PRO A 300 -19.18 3.77 3.02
N ALA A 301 -18.73 3.13 1.95
CA ALA A 301 -17.38 3.34 1.42
C ALA A 301 -17.17 4.80 0.98
N ALA A 302 -16.09 5.43 1.48
CA ALA A 302 -15.80 6.84 1.29
C ALA A 302 -15.08 7.13 -0.03
N TYR A 303 -15.72 6.85 -1.13
CA TYR A 303 -15.21 7.13 -2.49
C TYR A 303 -16.07 8.15 -3.25
N SER A 304 -16.89 8.93 -2.55
CA SER A 304 -17.91 9.80 -3.12
C SER A 304 -17.40 10.72 -4.25
N ASP A 305 -16.16 11.16 -4.16
CA ASP A 305 -15.59 12.10 -5.13
C ASP A 305 -15.07 11.42 -6.41
N LEU A 306 -14.72 10.14 -6.33
CA LEU A 306 -14.19 9.36 -7.45
C LEU A 306 -15.23 8.42 -8.07
N PHE A 307 -16.20 7.97 -7.28
CA PHE A 307 -17.12 6.90 -7.64
C PHE A 307 -18.59 7.25 -7.37
N GLY A 308 -18.93 8.49 -7.13
CA GLY A 308 -20.20 9.04 -6.62
C GLY A 308 -21.53 8.36 -6.96
N PHE A 309 -21.54 7.44 -7.96
CA PHE A 309 -22.71 6.69 -8.39
C PHE A 309 -22.55 5.18 -8.28
N PHE A 310 -21.39 4.68 -7.83
CA PHE A 310 -21.08 3.25 -7.78
C PHE A 310 -21.20 2.72 -6.36
N ASP A 311 -21.80 1.52 -6.24
CA ASP A 311 -21.81 0.80 -4.97
C ASP A 311 -20.45 0.14 -4.72
N MET A 312 -19.73 0.67 -3.75
CA MET A 312 -18.44 0.14 -3.32
C MET A 312 -18.54 -0.55 -1.95
N GLY A 313 -19.76 -0.80 -1.47
CA GLY A 313 -20.02 -1.48 -0.20
C GLY A 313 -19.62 -0.66 1.02
N TRP A 314 -18.94 -1.28 1.97
CA TRP A 314 -18.68 -0.75 3.29
C TRP A 314 -17.19 -0.67 3.60
N MET A 315 -16.82 0.31 4.38
CA MET A 315 -15.57 0.40 5.15
C MET A 315 -15.88 0.25 6.63
N LYS A 316 -14.85 0.19 7.47
CA LYS A 316 -14.99 0.04 8.92
C LYS A 316 -14.27 1.17 9.64
N LYS A 317 -15.01 1.96 10.40
CA LYS A 317 -14.50 3.04 11.22
C LYS A 317 -14.23 2.55 12.64
N SER A 318 -13.04 2.80 13.15
CA SER A 318 -12.65 2.40 14.51
C SER A 318 -13.30 3.28 15.59
N ASP A 319 -13.42 2.72 16.79
CA ASP A 319 -13.97 3.42 17.94
C ASP A 319 -12.97 4.43 18.52
N LEU A 320 -13.47 5.63 18.88
CA LEU A 320 -12.65 6.72 19.42
C LEU A 320 -12.03 6.38 20.78
N ASP A 321 -12.82 5.78 21.66
CA ASP A 321 -12.39 5.51 23.02
C ASP A 321 -11.38 4.39 23.06
N GLU A 322 -11.59 3.36 22.23
CA GLU A 322 -10.61 2.29 22.07
C GLU A 322 -9.27 2.81 21.54
N LEU A 323 -9.27 3.67 20.51
CA LEU A 323 -8.04 4.27 20.02
C LEU A 323 -7.34 5.11 21.08
N ALA A 324 -8.07 5.95 21.78
CA ALA A 324 -7.53 6.79 22.86
C ALA A 324 -6.92 5.96 23.98
N ASP A 325 -7.63 4.92 24.45
CA ASP A 325 -7.16 4.01 25.51
C ASP A 325 -5.95 3.19 25.06
N LEU A 326 -5.93 2.75 23.79
CA LEU A 326 -4.82 2.00 23.23
C LEU A 326 -3.56 2.87 23.09
N MET A 327 -3.70 4.12 22.66
CA MET A 327 -2.59 5.09 22.65
C MET A 327 -2.06 5.35 24.06
N GLU A 328 -2.94 5.53 25.06
CA GLU A 328 -2.52 5.69 26.45
C GLU A 328 -1.80 4.46 27.00
N LYS A 329 -2.31 3.26 26.73
CA LYS A 329 -1.67 1.98 27.07
C LYS A 329 -0.26 1.88 26.51
N VAL A 330 -0.10 2.20 25.20
CA VAL A 330 1.21 2.20 24.54
C VAL A 330 2.17 3.17 25.21
N TYR A 331 1.74 4.38 25.52
CA TYR A 331 2.56 5.36 26.21
C TYR A 331 2.97 4.92 27.63
N LEU A 332 2.05 4.36 28.40
CA LEU A 332 2.33 3.90 29.77
C LEU A 332 3.28 2.68 29.79
N GLN A 333 3.25 1.87 28.76
CA GLN A 333 4.12 0.68 28.61
C GLN A 333 5.45 0.96 27.89
N GLN A 334 5.80 2.23 27.67
CA GLN A 334 6.96 2.63 26.83
C GLN A 334 8.28 1.91 27.20
N ASN A 335 8.52 1.61 28.47
CA ASN A 335 9.73 0.91 28.92
C ASN A 335 9.81 -0.56 28.43
N GLY A 336 8.69 -1.17 28.04
CA GLY A 336 8.62 -2.55 27.53
C GLY A 336 8.34 -2.67 26.03
N LEU A 337 8.00 -1.56 25.35
CA LEU A 337 7.51 -1.54 23.98
C LEU A 337 8.51 -2.10 22.96
N LEU A 338 9.79 -1.97 23.25
CA LEU A 338 10.87 -2.31 22.31
C LEU A 338 11.45 -3.70 22.53
N LYS A 339 10.94 -4.47 23.50
CA LYS A 339 11.48 -5.79 23.87
C LYS A 339 11.61 -6.76 22.70
N ASP A 340 10.60 -6.80 21.81
CA ASP A 340 10.55 -7.73 20.67
C ASP A 340 10.56 -7.01 19.31
N ASN A 341 11.14 -5.81 19.23
CA ASN A 341 11.14 -4.99 18.03
C ASN A 341 11.87 -5.62 16.84
N TRP A 342 12.83 -6.51 17.08
CA TRP A 342 13.50 -7.28 16.04
C TRP A 342 12.54 -8.23 15.29
N LYS A 343 11.53 -8.79 15.97
CA LYS A 343 10.48 -9.62 15.34
C LYS A 343 9.66 -8.80 14.34
N LYS A 344 9.38 -7.53 14.66
CA LYS A 344 8.69 -6.61 13.75
C LYS A 344 9.50 -6.39 12.47
N ARG A 345 10.82 -6.15 12.61
CA ARG A 345 11.73 -6.02 11.46
C ARG A 345 11.77 -7.30 10.64
N GLU A 346 11.93 -8.43 11.27
CA GLU A 346 11.96 -9.74 10.58
C GLU A 346 10.68 -9.94 9.76
N TRP A 347 9.52 -9.72 10.38
CA TRP A 347 8.23 -9.80 9.69
C TRP A 347 8.12 -8.81 8.52
N ALA A 348 8.56 -7.58 8.70
CA ALA A 348 8.50 -6.56 7.64
C ALA A 348 9.44 -6.88 6.47
N THR A 349 10.59 -7.51 6.73
CA THR A 349 11.60 -7.86 5.73
C THR A 349 11.05 -8.78 4.63
N GLN A 350 10.01 -9.58 4.91
CA GLN A 350 9.37 -10.41 3.89
C GLN A 350 8.78 -9.60 2.73
N PHE A 351 8.50 -8.32 2.92
CA PHE A 351 7.95 -7.42 1.92
C PHE A 351 9.02 -6.59 1.21
N ASP A 352 10.29 -6.71 1.62
CA ASP A 352 11.37 -5.91 1.01
C ASP A 352 11.55 -6.25 -0.47
N LEU A 353 11.66 -5.21 -1.29
CA LEU A 353 11.80 -5.28 -2.73
C LEU A 353 12.96 -6.19 -3.17
N LYS A 354 14.09 -6.16 -2.45
CA LYS A 354 15.31 -6.89 -2.81
C LYS A 354 15.43 -8.25 -2.14
N LYS A 355 14.86 -8.43 -0.96
CA LYS A 355 15.04 -9.62 -0.11
C LYS A 355 13.78 -10.44 0.07
N GLY A 356 12.60 -9.88 -0.28
CA GLY A 356 11.31 -10.47 0.01
C GLY A 356 10.96 -11.68 -0.83
N LEU A 357 9.97 -12.43 -0.34
CA LEU A 357 9.37 -13.58 -1.01
C LEU A 357 8.56 -13.19 -2.27
N PHE A 358 8.35 -11.92 -2.47
CA PHE A 358 7.57 -11.33 -3.54
C PHE A 358 8.07 -11.76 -4.94
N ILE A 359 9.36 -11.61 -5.24
CA ILE A 359 9.91 -12.03 -6.54
C ILE A 359 9.73 -13.54 -6.78
N GLN A 360 9.93 -14.36 -5.75
CA GLN A 360 9.74 -15.80 -5.86
C GLN A 360 8.29 -16.15 -6.17
N LYS A 361 7.32 -15.48 -5.53
CA LYS A 361 5.89 -15.66 -5.81
C LYS A 361 5.53 -15.24 -7.24
N PHE A 362 6.07 -14.14 -7.75
CA PHE A 362 5.86 -13.73 -9.14
C PHE A 362 6.47 -14.73 -10.12
N CYS A 363 7.69 -15.19 -9.89
CA CYS A 363 8.32 -16.18 -10.76
C CYS A 363 7.49 -17.47 -10.82
N LYS A 364 7.12 -18.01 -9.65
CA LYS A 364 6.26 -19.19 -9.57
C LYS A 364 4.92 -18.99 -10.27
N PHE A 365 4.31 -17.82 -10.10
CA PHE A 365 3.06 -17.48 -10.77
C PHE A 365 3.24 -17.46 -12.28
N PHE A 366 4.26 -16.80 -12.83
CA PHE A 366 4.47 -16.72 -14.28
C PHE A 366 4.83 -18.07 -14.89
N GLU A 367 5.61 -18.91 -14.20
CA GLU A 367 5.90 -20.29 -14.63
C GLU A 367 4.59 -21.09 -14.78
N GLN A 368 3.75 -21.10 -13.74
CA GLN A 368 2.46 -21.78 -13.75
C GLN A 368 1.47 -21.18 -14.77
N PHE A 369 1.48 -19.86 -14.93
CA PHE A 369 0.61 -19.17 -15.87
C PHE A 369 0.95 -19.49 -17.34
N GLU A 370 2.23 -19.73 -17.63
CA GLU A 370 2.66 -20.17 -18.97
C GLU A 370 2.37 -21.66 -19.22
N GLU A 371 2.54 -22.53 -18.20
CA GLU A 371 2.30 -23.98 -18.32
C GLU A 371 0.82 -24.30 -18.58
N ASN A 372 -0.09 -23.54 -18.02
CA ASN A 372 -1.54 -23.69 -18.23
C ASN A 372 -1.98 -23.20 -19.62
N LYS A 373 -1.32 -23.71 -20.66
CA LYS A 373 -1.73 -23.63 -22.05
C LYS A 373 -2.71 -24.77 -22.31
N GLY A 374 -3.92 -24.61 -21.82
CA GLY A 374 -4.99 -25.53 -22.10
C GLY A 374 -5.95 -24.95 -23.10
#